data_ad6d2cd8d228e05719d2b5a3ea7aff15
#
_entry.id   ad6d2cd8d228e05719d2b5a3ea7aff15
#
_cell.length_a   1.000
_cell.length_b   1.000
_cell.length_c   1.000
_cell.angle_alpha   90.00
_cell.angle_beta   90.00
_cell.angle_gamma   90.00
#
_symmetry.space_group_name_H-M   'P 1'
#
loop_
_entity.id
_entity.type
_entity.pdbx_description
1 polymer ?
#
loop_
_entity_poly.entity_id
_entity_poly.type
_entity_poly.pdbx_seq_one_letter_code
_entity_poly.pdbx_strand_id
1 'polypeptide(L)'
;MSRLLTPTDLLTLRHKPRSLALLNDDALLLQRHRPLLFGLRSLIANNSRYTTYVHHEGSVSGVLQASSRESRPEQQVVALATYGPSHQLPTDHDIWFRLLETHVVQSAQQQIQRLYVTQPGANSDMSEIFRQSGYSSYAHQMLLRLDGPDWDQGTRLATMQPQSRHDVWGVHQLYGQITPRPVQHAEAKAARDWMLPLQTPWDGVKRRAWVLRHAAHVMAALRVRSGPEAHLMHLLIDPNARELATDMLRFGISQIADTLPIWLVLRDYQEELLWSAQDL
;
A
#
# COMPACT_ATOMS: atom_id res chain seq x y z
N MET A 1 -12.63 26.29 2.79
CA MET A 1 -13.68 25.38 2.27
C MET A 1 -13.02 24.30 1.45
N SER A 2 -13.37 23.03 1.71
CA SER A 2 -12.77 21.90 0.98
C SER A 2 -13.57 21.57 -0.28
N ARG A 3 -12.89 21.25 -1.38
CA ARG A 3 -13.49 20.93 -2.69
C ARG A 3 -12.57 20.05 -3.52
N LEU A 4 -13.06 19.54 -4.62
CA LEU A 4 -12.23 18.84 -5.61
C LEU A 4 -11.21 19.82 -6.23
N LEU A 5 -10.05 19.26 -6.59
CA LEU A 5 -8.98 19.99 -7.27
C LEU A 5 -9.47 20.62 -8.57
N THR A 6 -9.05 21.86 -8.81
CA THR A 6 -9.25 22.58 -10.07
C THR A 6 -7.89 22.85 -10.75
N PRO A 7 -7.86 23.18 -12.06
CA PRO A 7 -6.60 23.47 -12.74
C PRO A 7 -5.76 24.58 -12.10
N THR A 8 -6.39 25.56 -11.46
CA THR A 8 -5.69 26.66 -10.78
C THR A 8 -4.93 26.19 -9.54
N ASP A 9 -5.40 25.14 -8.86
CA ASP A 9 -4.76 24.60 -7.66
C ASP A 9 -3.45 23.87 -7.99
N LEU A 10 -3.22 23.50 -9.24
CA LEU A 10 -1.94 22.89 -9.67
C LEU A 10 -0.75 23.81 -9.40
N LEU A 11 -0.97 25.13 -9.35
CA LEU A 11 0.08 26.09 -8.99
C LEU A 11 0.58 25.86 -7.56
N THR A 12 -0.33 25.56 -6.64
CA THR A 12 0.01 25.23 -5.24
C THR A 12 0.84 23.94 -5.18
N LEU A 13 0.47 22.92 -5.96
CA LEU A 13 1.15 21.61 -5.99
C LEU A 13 2.58 21.67 -6.59
N ARG A 14 2.96 22.75 -7.24
CA ARG A 14 4.32 22.98 -7.75
C ARG A 14 5.31 23.30 -6.62
N HIS A 15 4.83 23.83 -5.55
CA HIS A 15 5.65 24.23 -4.41
C HIS A 15 5.98 23.01 -3.54
N LYS A 16 7.04 23.12 -2.76
CA LYS A 16 7.35 22.11 -1.75
C LYS A 16 6.33 22.22 -0.61
N PRO A 17 5.67 21.15 -0.21
CA PRO A 17 4.78 21.19 0.95
C PRO A 17 5.58 21.50 2.22
N ARG A 18 4.97 22.23 3.14
CA ARG A 18 5.52 22.47 4.48
C ARG A 18 5.45 21.19 5.32
N SER A 19 4.41 20.39 5.08
CA SER A 19 4.19 19.10 5.73
C SER A 19 3.62 18.11 4.72
N LEU A 20 4.09 16.86 4.77
CA LEU A 20 3.68 15.77 3.87
C LEU A 20 3.64 14.45 4.64
N ALA A 21 2.48 13.82 4.68
CA ALA A 21 2.28 12.47 5.16
C ALA A 21 1.97 11.54 3.98
N LEU A 22 2.79 10.50 3.79
CA LEU A 22 2.56 9.43 2.83
C LEU A 22 1.83 8.29 3.54
N LEU A 23 0.72 7.83 2.96
CA LEU A 23 -0.28 6.99 3.64
C LEU A 23 -0.62 5.73 2.82
N ASN A 24 0.33 5.31 2.01
CA ASN A 24 0.22 4.13 1.16
C ASN A 24 1.61 3.53 0.97
N ASP A 25 1.72 2.20 1.03
CA ASP A 25 3.01 1.49 0.92
C ASP A 25 3.77 1.83 -0.36
N ASP A 26 3.08 1.94 -1.51
CA ASP A 26 3.71 2.25 -2.79
C ASP A 26 4.31 3.67 -2.78
N ALA A 27 3.59 4.64 -2.21
CA ALA A 27 4.07 6.02 -2.10
C ALA A 27 5.14 6.19 -1.03
N LEU A 28 5.10 5.36 0.01
CA LEU A 28 6.04 5.43 1.13
C LEU A 28 7.39 4.77 0.79
N LEU A 29 7.37 3.64 0.08
CA LEU A 29 8.52 2.75 -0.06
C LEU A 29 8.99 2.56 -1.50
N LEU A 30 8.06 2.46 -2.47
CA LEU A 30 8.41 2.00 -3.80
C LEU A 30 8.71 3.11 -4.80
N GLN A 31 8.09 4.27 -4.64
CA GLN A 31 8.23 5.37 -5.59
C GLN A 31 8.08 6.73 -4.91
N ARG A 32 8.83 7.71 -5.38
CA ARG A 32 8.65 9.09 -4.92
C ARG A 32 7.26 9.59 -5.27
N HIS A 33 6.52 9.94 -4.26
CA HIS A 33 5.24 10.59 -4.46
C HIS A 33 5.44 11.99 -5.04
N ARG A 34 4.72 12.28 -6.14
CA ARG A 34 4.77 13.57 -6.84
C ARG A 34 3.37 14.18 -6.85
N PRO A 35 3.06 15.07 -5.87
CA PRO A 35 1.71 15.62 -5.71
C PRO A 35 1.16 16.27 -6.97
N LEU A 36 1.99 16.99 -7.72
CA LEU A 36 1.61 17.63 -8.98
C LEU A 36 1.18 16.62 -10.06
N LEU A 37 1.96 15.54 -10.26
CA LEU A 37 1.63 14.52 -11.24
C LEU A 37 0.36 13.75 -10.86
N PHE A 38 0.17 13.51 -9.57
CA PHE A 38 -1.05 12.89 -9.05
C PHE A 38 -2.26 13.81 -9.27
N GLY A 39 -2.13 15.10 -8.97
CA GLY A 39 -3.16 16.12 -9.23
C GLY A 39 -3.52 16.23 -10.71
N LEU A 40 -2.53 16.24 -11.61
CA LEU A 40 -2.76 16.22 -13.05
C LEU A 40 -3.54 14.97 -13.49
N ARG A 41 -3.17 13.79 -12.97
CA ARG A 41 -3.91 12.55 -13.25
C ARG A 41 -5.36 12.62 -12.78
N SER A 42 -5.63 13.24 -11.63
CA SER A 42 -6.99 13.39 -11.11
C SER A 42 -7.86 14.33 -11.96
N LEU A 43 -7.25 15.28 -12.70
CA LEU A 43 -7.98 16.18 -13.61
C LEU A 43 -8.21 15.56 -15.00
N ILE A 44 -7.23 14.82 -15.52
CA ILE A 44 -7.26 14.26 -16.89
C ILE A 44 -8.08 12.97 -16.94
N ALA A 45 -7.98 12.15 -15.91
CA ALA A 45 -8.73 10.90 -15.86
C ALA A 45 -10.19 11.23 -15.55
N ASN A 46 -11.03 11.25 -16.57
CA ASN A 46 -12.49 11.20 -16.45
C ASN A 46 -12.96 9.93 -15.70
N ASN A 47 -12.01 9.18 -15.21
CA ASN A 47 -12.16 7.92 -14.48
C ASN A 47 -11.76 8.15 -13.03
N SER A 48 -12.63 7.81 -12.12
CA SER A 48 -12.58 7.90 -10.67
C SER A 48 -11.37 7.25 -9.96
N ARG A 49 -10.28 6.93 -10.69
CA ARG A 49 -9.11 6.23 -10.13
C ARG A 49 -8.27 7.11 -9.21
N TYR A 50 -8.17 8.39 -9.52
CA TYR A 50 -7.40 9.35 -8.73
C TYR A 50 -8.28 10.52 -8.35
N THR A 51 -8.32 10.84 -7.07
CA THR A 51 -9.10 11.96 -6.54
C THR A 51 -8.18 12.86 -5.73
N THR A 52 -8.29 14.16 -5.93
CA THR A 52 -7.55 15.15 -5.15
C THR A 52 -8.54 16.19 -4.60
N TYR A 53 -8.52 16.36 -3.28
CA TYR A 53 -9.25 17.41 -2.59
C TYR A 53 -8.28 18.48 -2.15
N VAL A 54 -8.76 19.72 -2.18
CA VAL A 54 -8.02 20.90 -1.74
C VAL A 54 -8.85 21.67 -0.72
N HIS A 55 -8.20 22.13 0.34
CA HIS A 55 -8.77 23.03 1.35
C HIS A 55 -7.93 24.29 1.41
N HIS A 56 -8.58 25.46 1.34
CA HIS A 56 -7.93 26.75 1.49
C HIS A 56 -8.46 27.45 2.72
N GLU A 57 -7.56 27.93 3.57
CA GLU A 57 -7.88 28.73 4.74
C GLU A 57 -6.78 29.78 4.96
N GLY A 58 -7.10 31.05 4.68
CA GLY A 58 -6.11 32.11 4.68
C GLY A 58 -5.00 31.91 3.68
N SER A 59 -3.76 31.93 4.16
CA SER A 59 -2.55 31.67 3.36
C SER A 59 -2.13 30.20 3.35
N VAL A 60 -2.88 29.32 4.03
CA VAL A 60 -2.58 27.87 4.13
C VAL A 60 -3.48 27.10 3.19
N SER A 61 -2.90 26.15 2.50
CA SER A 61 -3.62 25.23 1.63
C SER A 61 -3.28 23.80 2.00
N GLY A 62 -4.31 22.99 2.15
CA GLY A 62 -4.17 21.54 2.36
C GLY A 62 -4.58 20.75 1.13
N VAL A 63 -4.00 19.57 0.96
CA VAL A 63 -4.28 18.67 -0.15
C VAL A 63 -4.40 17.25 0.38
N LEU A 64 -5.47 16.55 0.00
CA LEU A 64 -5.65 15.11 0.18
C LEU A 64 -5.67 14.44 -1.18
N GLN A 65 -4.88 13.40 -1.34
CA GLN A 65 -4.83 12.59 -2.55
C GLN A 65 -5.24 11.15 -2.22
N ALA A 66 -6.23 10.64 -2.95
CA ALA A 66 -6.76 9.29 -2.81
C ALA A 66 -6.78 8.55 -4.15
N SER A 67 -6.63 7.24 -4.10
CA SER A 67 -6.75 6.37 -5.28
C SER A 67 -7.84 5.33 -5.06
N SER A 68 -8.67 5.11 -6.08
CA SER A 68 -9.68 4.06 -6.09
C SER A 68 -9.07 2.73 -6.52
N ARG A 69 -9.55 1.65 -5.94
CA ARG A 69 -9.23 0.29 -6.40
C ARG A 69 -10.13 -0.07 -7.59
N GLU A 70 -9.52 -0.60 -8.64
CA GLU A 70 -10.27 -1.03 -9.83
C GLU A 70 -11.34 -2.06 -9.44
N SER A 71 -12.54 -1.87 -9.96
CA SER A 71 -13.69 -2.78 -9.79
C SER A 71 -14.22 -2.92 -8.35
N ARG A 72 -13.88 -2.02 -7.44
CA ARG A 72 -14.35 -2.03 -6.05
C ARG A 72 -14.77 -0.64 -5.58
N PRO A 73 -15.83 -0.55 -4.76
CA PRO A 73 -16.22 0.70 -4.13
C PRO A 73 -15.29 1.00 -2.92
N GLU A 74 -14.01 1.12 -3.20
CA GLU A 74 -12.97 1.30 -2.19
C GLU A 74 -11.97 2.36 -2.63
N GLN A 75 -11.53 3.18 -1.69
CA GLN A 75 -10.47 4.16 -1.91
C GLN A 75 -9.39 4.04 -0.84
N GLN A 76 -8.17 4.38 -1.22
CA GLN A 76 -7.03 4.48 -0.34
C GLN A 76 -6.50 5.90 -0.34
N VAL A 77 -6.37 6.51 0.84
CA VAL A 77 -5.67 7.78 0.98
C VAL A 77 -4.19 7.51 0.70
N VAL A 78 -3.62 8.28 -0.22
CA VAL A 78 -2.22 8.14 -0.66
C VAL A 78 -1.33 9.15 0.05
N ALA A 79 -1.80 10.39 0.16
CA ALA A 79 -1.04 11.45 0.80
C ALA A 79 -1.94 12.56 1.37
N LEU A 80 -1.46 13.16 2.45
CA LEU A 80 -1.90 14.44 2.99
C LEU A 80 -0.74 15.42 2.93
N ALA A 81 -0.97 16.62 2.44
CA ALA A 81 0.05 17.66 2.34
C ALA A 81 -0.52 19.03 2.76
N THR A 82 0.35 19.85 3.35
CA THR A 82 0.02 21.25 3.65
C THR A 82 1.04 22.17 3.01
N TYR A 83 0.57 23.27 2.44
CA TYR A 83 1.35 24.30 1.77
C TYR A 83 1.10 25.64 2.44
N GLY A 84 2.08 26.53 2.41
CA GLY A 84 2.01 27.85 2.99
C GLY A 84 3.14 28.09 3.98
N PRO A 85 3.15 29.27 4.64
CA PRO A 85 4.19 29.63 5.60
C PRO A 85 4.18 28.69 6.82
N SER A 86 5.39 28.36 7.30
CA SER A 86 5.56 27.61 8.55
C SER A 86 5.08 28.49 9.72
N HIS A 87 4.51 27.87 10.74
CA HIS A 87 4.04 28.52 11.97
C HIS A 87 2.79 29.42 11.87
N GLN A 88 2.06 29.38 10.75
CA GLN A 88 0.75 30.06 10.65
C GLN A 88 -0.40 29.11 10.95
N LEU A 89 -1.42 29.62 11.61
CA LEU A 89 -2.71 28.95 11.77
C LEU A 89 -3.49 28.98 10.44
N PRO A 90 -4.31 27.96 10.17
CA PRO A 90 -4.52 26.75 10.98
C PRO A 90 -3.33 25.79 10.98
N THR A 91 -3.31 24.89 11.95
CA THR A 91 -2.28 23.84 12.04
C THR A 91 -2.43 22.82 10.91
N ASP A 92 -1.40 22.01 10.66
CA ASP A 92 -1.49 20.91 9.67
C ASP A 92 -2.60 19.94 10.06
N HIS A 93 -2.74 19.64 11.35
CA HIS A 93 -3.75 18.73 11.88
C HIS A 93 -5.18 19.24 11.62
N ASP A 94 -5.45 20.52 11.85
CA ASP A 94 -6.78 21.11 11.57
C ASP A 94 -7.14 20.98 10.08
N ILE A 95 -6.18 21.27 9.20
CA ILE A 95 -6.35 21.18 7.75
C ILE A 95 -6.59 19.73 7.32
N TRP A 96 -5.79 18.79 7.84
CA TRP A 96 -5.91 17.38 7.49
C TRP A 96 -7.22 16.78 7.99
N PHE A 97 -7.65 17.12 9.19
CA PHE A 97 -8.95 16.72 9.71
C PHE A 97 -10.09 17.16 8.79
N ARG A 98 -10.13 18.44 8.38
CA ARG A 98 -11.16 18.98 7.46
C ARG A 98 -11.14 18.31 6.09
N LEU A 99 -9.96 17.98 5.59
CA LEU A 99 -9.82 17.25 4.33
C LEU A 99 -10.34 15.80 4.44
N LEU A 100 -10.05 15.12 5.54
CA LEU A 100 -10.54 13.75 5.80
C LEU A 100 -12.06 13.75 5.98
N GLU A 101 -12.64 14.69 6.74
CA GLU A 101 -14.10 14.83 6.84
C GLU A 101 -14.74 15.00 5.46
N THR A 102 -14.17 15.90 4.65
CA THR A 102 -14.67 16.12 3.27
C THR A 102 -14.56 14.86 2.45
N HIS A 103 -13.43 14.16 2.53
CA HIS A 103 -13.21 12.92 1.80
C HIS A 103 -14.22 11.83 2.22
N VAL A 104 -14.48 11.65 3.51
CA VAL A 104 -15.46 10.68 4.02
C VAL A 104 -16.86 11.00 3.49
N VAL A 105 -17.31 12.26 3.59
CA VAL A 105 -18.63 12.69 3.13
C VAL A 105 -18.78 12.49 1.61
N GLN A 106 -17.80 12.95 0.84
CA GLN A 106 -17.82 12.81 -0.63
C GLN A 106 -17.75 11.35 -1.08
N SER A 107 -16.96 10.53 -0.40
CA SER A 107 -16.87 9.10 -0.68
C SER A 107 -18.20 8.39 -0.40
N ALA A 108 -18.88 8.74 0.69
CA ALA A 108 -20.21 8.21 1.00
C ALA A 108 -21.24 8.57 -0.10
N GLN A 109 -21.22 9.80 -0.60
CA GLN A 109 -22.08 10.24 -1.72
C GLN A 109 -21.78 9.47 -3.02
N GLN A 110 -20.54 9.06 -3.23
CA GLN A 110 -20.09 8.23 -4.37
C GLN A 110 -20.27 6.73 -4.14
N GLN A 111 -20.96 6.34 -3.06
CA GLN A 111 -21.18 4.93 -2.68
C GLN A 111 -19.88 4.15 -2.46
N ILE A 112 -18.79 4.82 -2.09
CA ILE A 112 -17.57 4.17 -1.65
C ILE A 112 -17.85 3.53 -0.27
N GLN A 113 -17.61 2.24 -0.17
CA GLN A 113 -17.94 1.47 1.04
C GLN A 113 -16.78 1.39 2.03
N ARG A 114 -15.53 1.54 1.56
CA ARG A 114 -14.34 1.42 2.41
C ARG A 114 -13.29 2.43 2.03
N LEU A 115 -12.74 3.06 3.06
CA LEU A 115 -11.60 3.97 2.96
C LEU A 115 -10.44 3.37 3.73
N TYR A 116 -9.28 3.28 3.08
CA TYR A 116 -8.08 2.71 3.67
C TYR A 116 -6.99 3.76 3.81
N VAL A 117 -6.15 3.54 4.81
CA VAL A 117 -4.93 4.29 5.03
C VAL A 117 -3.88 3.36 5.62
N THR A 118 -2.63 3.54 5.22
CA THR A 118 -1.47 2.93 5.87
C THR A 118 -0.63 4.05 6.43
N GLN A 119 -0.41 4.07 7.73
CA GLN A 119 0.37 5.11 8.39
C GLN A 119 1.58 4.50 9.12
N PRO A 120 2.71 5.21 9.23
CA PRO A 120 3.80 4.83 10.11
C PRO A 120 3.32 4.75 11.57
N GLY A 121 3.62 3.65 12.27
CA GLY A 121 3.10 3.37 13.61
C GLY A 121 3.55 4.29 14.73
N ALA A 122 4.59 5.10 14.50
CA ALA A 122 5.16 5.98 15.52
C ALA A 122 4.45 7.35 15.67
N ASN A 123 3.43 7.65 14.85
CA ASN A 123 2.79 8.98 14.86
C ASN A 123 1.43 8.92 15.58
N SER A 124 1.44 9.20 16.89
CA SER A 124 0.23 9.24 17.74
C SER A 124 -0.78 10.31 17.28
N ASP A 125 -0.28 11.50 16.87
CA ASP A 125 -1.14 12.63 16.50
C ASP A 125 -1.91 12.31 15.21
N MET A 126 -1.24 11.68 14.24
CA MET A 126 -1.87 11.23 13.01
C MET A 126 -2.93 10.16 13.27
N SER A 127 -2.64 9.22 14.18
CA SER A 127 -3.59 8.17 14.59
C SER A 127 -4.86 8.78 15.19
N GLU A 128 -4.71 9.83 15.99
CA GLU A 128 -5.83 10.53 16.60
C GLU A 128 -6.69 11.25 15.56
N ILE A 129 -6.09 11.93 14.58
CA ILE A 129 -6.82 12.57 13.48
C ILE A 129 -7.65 11.54 12.71
N PHE A 130 -7.07 10.39 12.37
CA PHE A 130 -7.79 9.32 11.69
C PHE A 130 -8.92 8.77 12.54
N ARG A 131 -8.69 8.54 13.84
CA ARG A 131 -9.72 8.07 14.75
C ARG A 131 -10.89 9.04 14.84
N GLN A 132 -10.63 10.35 14.97
CA GLN A 132 -11.65 11.38 14.99
C GLN A 132 -12.42 11.47 13.67
N SER A 133 -11.78 11.15 12.54
CA SER A 133 -12.41 11.10 11.22
C SER A 133 -13.16 9.78 10.96
N GLY A 134 -13.29 8.90 11.97
CA GLY A 134 -14.04 7.65 11.87
C GLY A 134 -13.26 6.44 11.37
N TYR A 135 -11.92 6.54 11.23
CA TYR A 135 -11.09 5.38 10.90
C TYR A 135 -10.79 4.55 12.16
N SER A 136 -10.62 3.25 11.97
CA SER A 136 -10.16 2.33 13.01
C SER A 136 -9.02 1.46 12.50
N SER A 137 -8.06 1.18 13.37
CA SER A 137 -6.98 0.23 13.06
C SER A 137 -7.55 -1.19 13.02
N TYR A 138 -7.24 -1.96 11.97
CA TYR A 138 -7.68 -3.34 11.82
C TYR A 138 -6.54 -4.34 11.73
N ALA A 139 -5.33 -3.90 11.45
CA ALA A 139 -4.12 -4.73 11.43
C ALA A 139 -2.87 -3.86 11.58
N HIS A 140 -1.84 -4.44 12.16
CA HIS A 140 -0.51 -3.87 12.18
C HIS A 140 0.40 -4.64 11.21
N GLN A 141 1.38 -3.94 10.65
CA GLN A 141 2.38 -4.55 9.79
C GLN A 141 3.78 -4.12 10.21
N MET A 142 4.69 -5.05 10.13
CA MET A 142 6.12 -4.85 10.31
C MET A 142 6.80 -4.79 8.94
N LEU A 143 7.71 -3.87 8.77
CA LEU A 143 8.57 -3.75 7.61
C LEU A 143 9.97 -4.16 8.00
N LEU A 144 10.44 -5.29 7.48
CA LEU A 144 11.81 -5.74 7.66
C LEU A 144 12.60 -5.42 6.40
N ARG A 145 13.69 -4.71 6.57
CA ARG A 145 14.63 -4.49 5.49
C ARG A 145 15.52 -5.73 5.37
N LEU A 146 15.50 -6.32 4.21
CA LEU A 146 16.40 -7.41 3.88
C LEU A 146 17.63 -6.78 3.21
N ASP A 147 18.79 -6.97 3.81
CA ASP A 147 20.05 -6.59 3.19
C ASP A 147 20.34 -7.56 2.04
N GLY A 148 21.08 -7.09 1.02
CA GLY A 148 21.28 -7.85 -0.22
C GLY A 148 21.98 -9.20 0.01
N PRO A 149 21.97 -10.09 -0.99
CA PRO A 149 22.38 -11.46 -0.81
C PRO A 149 23.89 -11.60 -0.55
N ASP A 150 24.23 -11.89 0.68
CA ASP A 150 25.55 -12.43 1.07
C ASP A 150 25.56 -13.97 1.12
N TRP A 151 24.50 -14.61 0.60
CA TRP A 151 24.43 -16.06 0.63
C TRP A 151 25.19 -16.72 -0.52
N ASP A 152 25.81 -17.81 -0.18
CA ASP A 152 26.55 -18.64 -1.10
C ASP A 152 25.62 -19.17 -2.23
N GLN A 153 26.12 -19.19 -3.48
CA GLN A 153 25.38 -19.64 -4.67
C GLN A 153 24.90 -21.09 -4.59
N GLY A 154 25.40 -21.86 -3.62
CA GLY A 154 24.98 -23.24 -3.34
C GLY A 154 23.73 -23.36 -2.47
N THR A 155 23.15 -22.27 -1.99
CA THR A 155 22.00 -22.30 -1.09
C THR A 155 20.76 -22.83 -1.81
N ARG A 156 20.10 -23.80 -1.18
CA ARG A 156 18.86 -24.40 -1.72
C ARG A 156 17.76 -23.34 -1.80
N LEU A 157 17.13 -23.22 -2.96
CA LEU A 157 15.97 -22.38 -3.20
C LEU A 157 14.71 -23.24 -3.31
N ALA A 158 13.61 -22.75 -2.79
CA ALA A 158 12.33 -23.40 -2.98
C ALA A 158 11.93 -23.39 -4.46
N THR A 159 11.36 -24.49 -4.94
CA THR A 159 10.86 -24.58 -6.31
C THR A 159 9.48 -23.94 -6.41
N MET A 160 9.43 -22.62 -6.61
CA MET A 160 8.19 -21.89 -6.81
C MET A 160 7.89 -21.70 -8.30
N GLN A 161 6.61 -21.72 -8.64
CA GLN A 161 6.14 -21.55 -10.01
C GLN A 161 5.47 -20.16 -10.17
N PRO A 162 5.61 -19.49 -11.33
CA PRO A 162 4.86 -18.26 -11.58
C PRO A 162 3.36 -18.46 -11.36
N GLN A 163 2.73 -17.52 -10.65
CA GLN A 163 1.30 -17.57 -10.37
C GLN A 163 0.50 -17.45 -11.69
N SER A 164 -0.38 -18.39 -11.93
CA SER A 164 -1.32 -18.41 -13.06
C SER A 164 -2.72 -17.96 -12.64
N ARG A 165 -3.62 -17.80 -13.61
CA ARG A 165 -5.04 -17.50 -13.31
C ARG A 165 -5.74 -18.63 -12.54
N HIS A 166 -5.30 -19.86 -12.72
CA HIS A 166 -5.86 -21.03 -12.02
C HIS A 166 -5.52 -21.05 -10.53
N ASP A 167 -4.45 -20.35 -10.11
CA ASP A 167 -4.01 -20.31 -8.72
C ASP A 167 -4.77 -19.30 -7.87
N VAL A 168 -5.47 -18.39 -8.52
CA VAL A 168 -6.16 -17.25 -7.86
C VAL A 168 -7.09 -17.70 -6.74
N TRP A 169 -7.86 -18.77 -6.98
CA TRP A 169 -8.74 -19.34 -5.98
C TRP A 169 -7.96 -20.02 -4.85
N GLY A 170 -6.93 -20.80 -5.16
CA GLY A 170 -6.07 -21.44 -4.16
C GLY A 170 -5.36 -20.42 -3.26
N VAL A 171 -4.86 -19.31 -3.84
CA VAL A 171 -4.27 -18.20 -3.05
C VAL A 171 -5.34 -17.53 -2.16
N HIS A 172 -6.57 -17.39 -2.65
CA HIS A 172 -7.67 -16.85 -1.86
C HIS A 172 -8.05 -17.76 -0.69
N GLN A 173 -8.09 -19.09 -0.91
CA GLN A 173 -8.33 -20.05 0.15
C GLN A 173 -7.20 -20.01 1.20
N LEU A 174 -5.93 -20.00 0.78
CA LEU A 174 -4.79 -19.85 1.69
C LEU A 174 -4.91 -18.58 2.53
N TYR A 175 -5.21 -17.43 1.91
CA TYR A 175 -5.46 -16.19 2.63
C TYR A 175 -6.58 -16.34 3.67
N GLY A 176 -7.70 -16.99 3.31
CA GLY A 176 -8.81 -17.23 4.22
C GLY A 176 -8.47 -18.13 5.40
N GLN A 177 -7.52 -19.05 5.23
CA GLN A 177 -7.06 -19.96 6.29
C GLN A 177 -6.12 -19.28 7.29
N ILE A 178 -5.17 -18.46 6.80
CA ILE A 178 -4.12 -17.89 7.64
C ILE A 178 -4.44 -16.51 8.20
N THR A 179 -5.43 -15.81 7.66
CA THR A 179 -5.77 -14.43 8.04
C THR A 179 -6.88 -14.42 9.08
N PRO A 180 -6.77 -13.70 10.18
CA PRO A 180 -7.83 -13.56 11.17
C PRO A 180 -9.12 -12.98 10.56
N ARG A 181 -10.27 -13.47 10.99
CA ARG A 181 -11.58 -13.05 10.46
C ARG A 181 -11.81 -11.53 10.50
N PRO A 182 -11.46 -10.78 11.57
CA PRO A 182 -11.63 -9.33 11.57
C PRO A 182 -10.87 -8.64 10.43
N VAL A 183 -9.64 -9.10 10.14
CA VAL A 183 -8.83 -8.59 9.03
C VAL A 183 -9.47 -8.94 7.68
N GLN A 184 -9.95 -10.19 7.53
CA GLN A 184 -10.68 -10.60 6.31
C GLN A 184 -11.90 -9.71 6.06
N HIS A 185 -12.67 -9.39 7.10
CA HIS A 185 -13.84 -8.51 7.00
C HIS A 185 -13.45 -7.07 6.62
N ALA A 186 -12.41 -6.53 7.25
CA ALA A 186 -11.91 -5.20 6.93
C ALA A 186 -11.41 -5.12 5.48
N GLU A 187 -10.56 -6.05 5.06
CA GLU A 187 -9.98 -6.06 3.71
C GLU A 187 -10.98 -6.53 2.63
N ALA A 188 -11.95 -7.34 2.99
CA ALA A 188 -12.99 -7.90 2.12
C ALA A 188 -12.47 -8.41 0.76
N LYS A 189 -11.29 -9.02 0.74
CA LYS A 189 -10.66 -9.51 -0.49
C LYS A 189 -11.50 -10.60 -1.14
N ALA A 190 -11.68 -10.51 -2.43
CA ALA A 190 -12.26 -11.55 -3.26
C ALA A 190 -11.17 -12.30 -4.03
N ALA A 191 -11.49 -13.46 -4.57
CA ALA A 191 -10.51 -14.25 -5.34
C ALA A 191 -9.87 -13.44 -6.48
N ARG A 192 -10.63 -12.62 -7.20
CA ARG A 192 -10.13 -11.75 -8.28
C ARG A 192 -9.01 -10.78 -7.86
N ASP A 193 -8.95 -10.41 -6.57
CA ASP A 193 -7.94 -9.46 -6.07
C ASP A 193 -6.53 -10.09 -6.01
N TRP A 194 -6.47 -11.40 -6.15
CA TRP A 194 -5.22 -12.15 -6.23
C TRP A 194 -4.70 -12.26 -7.67
N MET A 195 -5.47 -11.83 -8.67
CA MET A 195 -4.96 -11.72 -10.03
C MET A 195 -3.88 -10.64 -10.09
N LEU A 196 -2.85 -10.91 -10.87
CA LEU A 196 -1.88 -9.87 -11.20
C LEU A 196 -2.56 -8.90 -12.18
N PRO A 197 -2.59 -7.59 -11.86
CA PRO A 197 -3.13 -6.60 -12.78
C PRO A 197 -2.29 -6.55 -14.05
N LEU A 198 -2.93 -6.19 -15.17
CA LEU A 198 -2.20 -5.90 -16.40
C LEU A 198 -1.24 -4.74 -16.13
N GLN A 199 0.04 -4.96 -16.43
CA GLN A 199 1.04 -3.91 -16.27
C GLN A 199 0.86 -2.89 -17.37
N THR A 200 0.66 -1.64 -16.98
CA THR A 200 0.67 -0.53 -17.91
C THR A 200 2.04 0.18 -17.88
N PRO A 201 2.51 0.76 -18.98
CA PRO A 201 3.79 1.51 -19.00
C PRO A 201 3.83 2.66 -17.99
N TRP A 202 2.68 3.11 -17.50
CA TRP A 202 2.52 4.23 -16.58
C TRP A 202 2.52 3.83 -15.11
N ASP A 203 2.49 2.54 -14.80
CA ASP A 203 2.31 2.05 -13.42
C ASP A 203 3.57 2.18 -12.56
N GLY A 204 4.72 2.55 -13.07
CA GLY A 204 5.94 2.76 -12.26
C GLY A 204 6.35 1.62 -11.30
N VAL A 205 5.41 0.69 -11.00
CA VAL A 205 5.59 -0.45 -10.10
C VAL A 205 5.30 -1.75 -10.85
N LYS A 206 6.31 -2.59 -10.99
CA LYS A 206 6.18 -3.94 -11.57
C LYS A 206 5.69 -4.92 -10.49
N ARG A 207 4.78 -5.82 -10.86
CA ARG A 207 4.22 -6.83 -9.95
C ARG A 207 4.49 -8.22 -10.48
N ARG A 208 5.07 -9.08 -9.64
CA ARG A 208 5.33 -10.49 -9.91
C ARG A 208 4.80 -11.32 -8.77
N ALA A 209 4.36 -12.54 -9.05
CA ALA A 209 3.91 -13.48 -8.04
C ALA A 209 4.26 -14.92 -8.42
N TRP A 210 4.52 -15.71 -7.40
CA TRP A 210 4.81 -17.13 -7.49
C TRP A 210 4.04 -17.90 -6.45
N VAL A 211 3.81 -19.16 -6.71
CA VAL A 211 3.12 -20.09 -5.80
C VAL A 211 3.93 -21.36 -5.61
N LEU A 212 3.87 -21.91 -4.41
CA LEU A 212 4.26 -23.28 -4.11
C LEU A 212 3.00 -24.13 -4.06
N ARG A 213 2.95 -25.21 -4.84
CA ARG A 213 1.84 -26.16 -4.84
C ARG A 213 2.28 -27.49 -4.27
N HIS A 214 1.38 -28.11 -3.50
CA HIS A 214 1.47 -29.51 -3.14
C HIS A 214 0.17 -30.18 -3.55
N ALA A 215 0.23 -31.12 -4.48
CA ALA A 215 -0.94 -31.69 -5.15
C ALA A 215 -1.83 -30.58 -5.77
N ALA A 216 -3.08 -30.48 -5.35
CA ALA A 216 -4.04 -29.47 -5.85
C ALA A 216 -4.09 -28.19 -4.99
N HIS A 217 -3.32 -28.11 -3.90
CA HIS A 217 -3.39 -27.00 -2.94
C HIS A 217 -2.24 -26.03 -3.10
N VAL A 218 -2.53 -24.73 -2.95
CA VAL A 218 -1.52 -23.68 -2.85
C VAL A 218 -1.06 -23.62 -1.39
N MET A 219 0.19 -24.01 -1.15
CA MET A 219 0.81 -24.00 0.17
C MET A 219 1.48 -22.69 0.51
N ALA A 220 1.92 -21.94 -0.52
CA ALA A 220 2.44 -20.59 -0.32
C ALA A 220 2.25 -19.74 -1.56
N ALA A 221 2.18 -18.42 -1.35
CA ALA A 221 2.14 -17.41 -2.40
C ALA A 221 3.10 -16.27 -2.05
N LEU A 222 4.10 -16.09 -2.88
CA LEU A 222 5.07 -15.00 -2.77
C LEU A 222 4.73 -13.92 -3.80
N ARG A 223 4.69 -12.67 -3.36
CA ARG A 223 4.42 -11.51 -4.22
C ARG A 223 5.52 -10.49 -4.06
N VAL A 224 5.99 -9.97 -5.19
CA VAL A 224 7.00 -8.91 -5.23
C VAL A 224 6.46 -7.74 -6.04
N ARG A 225 6.50 -6.56 -5.43
CA ARG A 225 6.24 -5.27 -6.09
C ARG A 225 7.57 -4.53 -6.19
N SER A 226 7.99 -4.19 -7.40
CA SER A 226 9.27 -3.53 -7.67
C SER A 226 9.02 -2.13 -8.19
N GLY A 227 9.44 -1.14 -7.44
CA GLY A 227 9.43 0.28 -7.82
C GLY A 227 10.83 0.80 -8.15
N PRO A 228 10.96 2.07 -8.46
CA PRO A 228 12.26 2.70 -8.73
C PRO A 228 13.11 2.97 -7.48
N GLU A 229 12.55 2.90 -6.27
CA GLU A 229 13.26 3.19 -5.02
C GLU A 229 13.50 1.92 -4.17
N ALA A 230 12.67 0.89 -4.32
CA ALA A 230 12.77 -0.34 -3.54
C ALA A 230 11.91 -1.48 -4.10
N HIS A 231 12.04 -2.64 -3.49
CA HIS A 231 11.16 -3.79 -3.67
C HIS A 231 10.38 -4.06 -2.40
N LEU A 232 9.13 -4.50 -2.57
CA LEU A 232 8.25 -4.88 -1.47
C LEU A 232 7.79 -6.32 -1.65
N MET A 233 8.10 -7.16 -0.69
CA MET A 233 7.84 -8.59 -0.70
C MET A 233 6.76 -8.94 0.31
N HIS A 234 5.82 -9.81 -0.09
CA HIS A 234 4.78 -10.37 0.77
C HIS A 234 4.77 -11.88 0.60
N LEU A 235 4.77 -12.61 1.70
CA LEU A 235 4.65 -14.06 1.72
C LEU A 235 3.38 -14.46 2.46
N LEU A 236 2.52 -15.25 1.81
CA LEU A 236 1.46 -16.02 2.44
C LEU A 236 1.94 -17.46 2.48
N ILE A 237 1.85 -18.13 3.61
CA ILE A 237 2.34 -19.49 3.77
C ILE A 237 1.41 -20.30 4.68
N ASP A 238 1.11 -21.53 4.27
CA ASP A 238 0.39 -22.49 5.10
C ASP A 238 1.26 -22.86 6.31
N PRO A 239 0.68 -22.95 7.52
CA PRO A 239 1.38 -23.39 8.71
C PRO A 239 2.20 -24.66 8.54
N ASN A 240 1.72 -25.59 7.73
CA ASN A 240 2.40 -26.88 7.47
C ASN A 240 3.61 -26.77 6.53
N ALA A 241 3.82 -25.63 5.88
CA ALA A 241 4.95 -25.38 4.97
C ALA A 241 5.96 -24.37 5.51
N ARG A 242 5.84 -23.96 6.78
CA ARG A 242 6.65 -22.88 7.40
C ARG A 242 8.15 -23.13 7.36
N GLU A 243 8.57 -24.38 7.47
CA GLU A 243 9.98 -24.77 7.37
C GLU A 243 10.64 -24.36 6.05
N LEU A 244 9.83 -24.12 5.00
CA LEU A 244 10.29 -23.67 3.69
C LEU A 244 10.30 -22.15 3.54
N ALA A 245 9.91 -21.38 4.56
CA ALA A 245 9.75 -19.92 4.47
C ALA A 245 11.05 -19.22 4.09
N THR A 246 12.17 -19.57 4.74
CA THR A 246 13.49 -19.01 4.44
C THR A 246 13.90 -19.29 2.98
N ASP A 247 13.72 -20.52 2.49
CA ASP A 247 14.03 -20.87 1.10
C ASP A 247 13.15 -20.13 0.09
N MET A 248 11.88 -19.88 0.44
CA MET A 248 10.96 -19.08 -0.40
C MET A 248 11.36 -17.61 -0.45
N LEU A 249 11.76 -17.04 0.68
CA LEU A 249 12.25 -15.66 0.73
C LEU A 249 13.53 -15.51 -0.08
N ARG A 250 14.48 -16.44 0.05
CA ARG A 250 15.70 -16.50 -0.77
C ARG A 250 15.38 -16.61 -2.26
N PHE A 251 14.41 -17.47 -2.63
CA PHE A 251 13.91 -17.53 -4.00
C PHE A 251 13.40 -16.15 -4.46
N GLY A 252 12.58 -15.47 -3.65
CA GLY A 252 12.03 -14.15 -3.98
C GLY A 252 13.14 -13.13 -4.24
N ILE A 253 14.17 -13.11 -3.40
CA ILE A 253 15.32 -12.21 -3.56
C ILE A 253 16.11 -12.56 -4.84
N SER A 254 16.31 -13.84 -5.14
CA SER A 254 17.00 -14.27 -6.38
C SER A 254 16.28 -13.83 -7.66
N GLN A 255 14.98 -13.51 -7.57
CA GLN A 255 14.20 -12.98 -8.70
C GLN A 255 14.38 -11.46 -8.89
N ILE A 256 15.12 -10.80 -8.01
CA ILE A 256 15.41 -9.36 -8.03
C ILE A 256 16.83 -9.20 -8.57
N ALA A 257 16.98 -8.48 -9.68
CA ALA A 257 18.25 -8.38 -10.41
C ALA A 257 19.05 -7.11 -10.08
N ASP A 258 18.50 -6.20 -9.29
CA ASP A 258 19.12 -4.94 -8.92
C ASP A 258 19.49 -4.89 -7.44
N THR A 259 20.15 -3.81 -7.02
CA THR A 259 20.67 -3.62 -5.66
C THR A 259 19.79 -2.71 -4.80
N LEU A 260 18.55 -2.48 -5.23
CA LEU A 260 17.63 -1.64 -4.45
C LEU A 260 17.21 -2.35 -3.14
N PRO A 261 16.87 -1.59 -2.10
CA PRO A 261 16.42 -2.16 -0.84
C PRO A 261 15.21 -3.08 -1.02
N ILE A 262 15.19 -4.20 -0.33
CA ILE A 262 14.07 -5.14 -0.29
C ILE A 262 13.40 -5.03 1.06
N TRP A 263 12.10 -4.77 1.07
CA TRP A 263 11.28 -4.72 2.27
C TRP A 263 10.35 -5.93 2.31
N LEU A 264 10.46 -6.74 3.35
CA LEU A 264 9.49 -7.79 3.66
C LEU A 264 8.39 -7.20 4.53
N VAL A 265 7.15 -7.35 4.10
CA VAL A 265 5.96 -6.95 4.87
C VAL A 265 5.41 -8.16 5.60
N LEU A 266 5.42 -8.10 6.92
CA LEU A 266 4.80 -9.08 7.80
C LEU A 266 3.62 -8.45 8.52
N ARG A 267 2.52 -9.16 8.61
CA ARG A 267 1.38 -8.81 9.44
C ARG A 267 1.59 -9.30 10.87
N ASP A 268 0.97 -8.65 11.85
CA ASP A 268 1.02 -9.02 13.25
C ASP A 268 0.67 -10.50 13.53
N TYR A 269 -0.23 -11.08 12.74
CA TYR A 269 -0.57 -12.51 12.82
C TYR A 269 0.42 -13.44 12.08
N GLN A 270 1.51 -12.93 11.57
CA GLN A 270 2.58 -13.67 10.86
C GLN A 270 3.92 -13.60 11.63
N GLU A 271 3.89 -13.38 12.92
CA GLU A 271 5.10 -13.25 13.76
C GLU A 271 6.09 -14.41 13.59
N GLU A 272 5.58 -15.61 13.30
CA GLU A 272 6.41 -16.80 13.09
C GLU A 272 7.35 -16.70 11.88
N LEU A 273 6.99 -15.87 10.88
CA LEU A 273 7.87 -15.60 9.74
C LEU A 273 9.02 -14.65 10.07
N LEU A 274 8.96 -13.99 11.24
CA LEU A 274 10.04 -13.11 11.69
C LEU A 274 11.36 -13.86 11.84
N TRP A 275 11.31 -15.06 12.42
CA TRP A 275 12.49 -15.91 12.60
C TRP A 275 13.07 -16.33 11.25
N SER A 276 12.22 -16.75 10.30
CA SER A 276 12.66 -17.12 8.95
C SER A 276 13.29 -15.95 8.17
N ALA A 277 12.89 -14.71 8.48
CA ALA A 277 13.47 -13.52 7.87
C ALA A 277 14.78 -13.08 8.52
N GLN A 278 15.00 -13.43 9.80
CA GLN A 278 16.26 -13.17 10.52
C GLN A 278 17.37 -14.16 10.13
N ASP A 279 17.00 -15.34 9.62
CA ASP A 279 17.91 -16.38 9.13
C ASP A 279 18.35 -16.17 7.68
N LEU A 280 18.01 -15.03 7.08
CA LEU A 280 18.39 -14.63 5.73
C LEU A 280 19.75 -13.95 5.69
#